data_4cf66b89616fe2d3177f026289d69ff7
#
_entry.id   4cf66b89616fe2d3177f026289d69ff7
#
_cell.length_a   1.000
_cell.length_b   1.000
_cell.length_c   1.000
_cell.angle_alpha   90.00
_cell.angle_beta   90.00
_cell.angle_gamma   90.00
#
_symmetry.space_group_name_H-M   'P 1'
#
loop_
_entity.id
_entity.type
_entity.pdbx_description
1 polymer ?
#
loop_
_entity_poly.entity_id
_entity_poly.type
_entity_poly.pdbx_seq_one_letter_code
_entity_poly.pdbx_strand_id
1 'polypeptide(L)'
;AINAEIAKIEKENNEGGKYTVSVRPFFQGNEYYYFVYQDYKDVRLVGTPPESLGKFGGDTDNWEWPRHTADFSMFRVYADANGNPAEYSTNNVPLKPKHYLPVNIGGVKENDFAMILGYPGRTNRWMPAGGIEQNVKYAYPAWVEGSKVGMDNMKKYMVQSEALNLVYASKFAGVANYWKNRQGMIDALTKFGTAKTKAAQEAKFHKWANKPENKAKYGNVVPTINKYYALTNEKSRHDNYMMQLFRTSAFGTVSRGLGRQLENYAKADATKRAQMA
;
A
#
# COMPACT_ATOMS: atom_id res chain seq x y z
N ALA A 1 -19.86 -18.53 -2.69
CA ALA A 1 -20.69 -17.81 -3.66
C ALA A 1 -19.90 -16.69 -4.36
N ILE A 2 -19.48 -15.61 -3.67
CA ILE A 2 -18.80 -14.44 -4.29
C ILE A 2 -17.56 -14.84 -5.11
N ASN A 3 -16.62 -15.60 -4.54
CA ASN A 3 -15.40 -16.00 -5.25
C ASN A 3 -15.66 -16.87 -6.48
N ALA A 4 -16.73 -17.67 -6.47
CA ALA A 4 -17.11 -18.48 -7.63
C ALA A 4 -17.65 -17.59 -8.75
N GLU A 5 -18.45 -16.58 -8.43
CA GLU A 5 -18.96 -15.62 -9.42
C GLU A 5 -17.84 -14.75 -9.99
N ILE A 6 -16.88 -14.30 -9.14
CA ILE A 6 -15.68 -13.59 -9.59
C ILE A 6 -14.92 -14.43 -10.62
N ALA A 7 -14.60 -15.69 -10.29
CA ALA A 7 -13.86 -16.57 -11.20
C ALA A 7 -14.60 -16.82 -12.54
N LYS A 8 -15.94 -16.87 -12.49
CA LYS A 8 -16.78 -17.00 -13.69
C LYS A 8 -16.66 -15.73 -14.57
N ILE A 9 -16.86 -14.54 -13.99
CA ILE A 9 -16.74 -13.26 -14.70
C ILE A 9 -15.35 -13.10 -15.32
N GLU A 10 -14.29 -13.42 -14.59
CA GLU A 10 -12.90 -13.33 -15.07
C GLU A 10 -12.66 -14.28 -16.25
N LYS A 11 -13.22 -15.51 -16.21
CA LYS A 11 -13.12 -16.48 -17.29
C LYS A 11 -13.93 -16.10 -18.53
N GLU A 12 -15.15 -15.61 -18.35
CA GLU A 12 -16.06 -15.27 -19.46
C GLU A 12 -15.57 -14.06 -20.27
N ASN A 13 -14.83 -13.15 -19.64
CA ASN A 13 -14.40 -11.89 -20.26
C ASN A 13 -12.93 -11.86 -20.71
N ASN A 14 -12.17 -12.95 -20.54
CA ASN A 14 -10.75 -12.97 -20.90
C ASN A 14 -10.46 -13.30 -22.39
N GLU A 15 -11.47 -13.56 -23.17
CA GLU A 15 -11.38 -13.93 -24.60
C GLU A 15 -10.30 -15.00 -24.88
N GLY A 16 -10.34 -16.11 -24.13
CA GLY A 16 -9.39 -17.20 -24.30
C GLY A 16 -7.95 -16.89 -23.86
N GLY A 17 -7.78 -15.91 -22.96
CA GLY A 17 -6.48 -15.48 -22.44
C GLY A 17 -5.87 -14.28 -23.16
N LYS A 18 -6.60 -13.68 -24.10
CA LYS A 18 -6.16 -12.45 -24.79
C LYS A 18 -6.10 -11.25 -23.84
N TYR A 19 -7.00 -11.21 -22.86
CA TYR A 19 -7.06 -10.15 -21.86
C TYR A 19 -6.86 -10.70 -20.46
N THR A 20 -6.27 -9.89 -19.60
CA THR A 20 -6.28 -10.12 -18.16
C THR A 20 -7.50 -9.44 -17.56
N VAL A 21 -8.38 -10.22 -16.93
CA VAL A 21 -9.58 -9.70 -16.27
C VAL A 21 -9.39 -9.77 -14.77
N SER A 22 -9.76 -8.71 -14.06
CA SER A 22 -9.66 -8.65 -12.61
C SER A 22 -10.90 -8.01 -12.01
N VAL A 23 -11.58 -8.73 -11.12
CA VAL A 23 -12.72 -8.20 -10.36
C VAL A 23 -12.24 -7.63 -9.05
N ARG A 24 -12.62 -6.38 -8.75
CA ARG A 24 -12.21 -5.67 -7.54
C ARG A 24 -13.43 -5.23 -6.72
N PRO A 25 -13.42 -5.46 -5.40
CA PRO A 25 -14.43 -4.91 -4.51
C PRO A 25 -14.18 -3.41 -4.29
N PHE A 26 -15.25 -2.63 -4.36
CA PHE A 26 -15.28 -1.21 -4.02
C PHE A 26 -16.22 -0.98 -2.83
N PHE A 27 -16.04 0.15 -2.15
CA PHE A 27 -16.88 0.54 -1.00
C PHE A 27 -17.03 -0.58 0.03
N GLN A 28 -15.90 -1.24 0.37
CA GLN A 28 -15.84 -2.37 1.32
C GLN A 28 -16.66 -3.59 0.90
N GLY A 29 -16.80 -3.82 -0.41
CA GLY A 29 -17.52 -4.97 -0.96
C GLY A 29 -19.02 -4.73 -1.19
N ASN A 30 -19.47 -3.47 -1.12
CA ASN A 30 -20.85 -3.11 -1.49
C ASN A 30 -21.06 -3.10 -3.01
N GLU A 31 -20.00 -2.87 -3.78
CA GLU A 31 -20.02 -2.89 -5.24
C GLU A 31 -18.79 -3.64 -5.76
N TYR A 32 -18.91 -4.22 -6.94
CA TYR A 32 -17.82 -4.92 -7.62
C TYR A 32 -17.72 -4.41 -9.04
N TYR A 33 -16.46 -4.12 -9.47
CA TYR A 33 -16.16 -3.71 -10.83
C TYR A 33 -15.18 -4.70 -11.43
N TYR A 34 -15.36 -5.09 -12.69
CA TYR A 34 -14.35 -5.84 -13.40
C TYR A 34 -13.62 -4.93 -14.39
N PHE A 35 -12.33 -5.18 -14.50
CA PHE A 35 -11.42 -4.46 -15.37
C PHE A 35 -10.86 -5.44 -16.39
N VAL A 36 -10.89 -5.05 -17.65
CA VAL A 36 -10.30 -5.83 -18.75
C VAL A 36 -9.02 -5.12 -19.17
N TYR A 37 -7.88 -5.79 -18.99
CA TYR A 37 -6.57 -5.25 -19.29
C TYR A 37 -5.99 -5.91 -20.54
N GLN A 38 -5.37 -5.10 -21.39
CA GLN A 38 -4.48 -5.56 -22.42
C GLN A 38 -3.04 -5.39 -21.92
N ASP A 39 -2.31 -6.49 -21.74
CA ASP A 39 -1.00 -6.48 -21.11
C ASP A 39 0.10 -6.48 -22.19
N TYR A 40 0.97 -5.46 -22.16
CA TYR A 40 2.17 -5.39 -22.98
C TYR A 40 3.36 -5.85 -22.15
N LYS A 41 4.06 -6.89 -22.59
CA LYS A 41 5.15 -7.53 -21.85
C LYS A 41 6.53 -7.01 -22.22
N ASP A 42 6.72 -6.49 -23.43
CA ASP A 42 8.00 -5.91 -23.86
C ASP A 42 8.06 -4.44 -23.44
N VAL A 43 8.56 -4.22 -22.22
CA VAL A 43 8.74 -2.89 -21.63
C VAL A 43 10.21 -2.67 -21.34
N ARG A 44 10.80 -1.64 -21.94
CA ARG A 44 12.24 -1.37 -21.89
C ARG A 44 12.52 -0.07 -21.13
N LEU A 45 13.54 -0.09 -20.27
CA LEU A 45 14.02 1.09 -19.56
C LEU A 45 14.65 2.05 -20.59
N VAL A 46 14.21 3.30 -20.57
CA VAL A 46 14.80 4.39 -21.38
C VAL A 46 15.83 5.15 -20.57
N GLY A 47 15.52 5.47 -19.32
CA GLY A 47 16.44 6.17 -18.45
C GLY A 47 15.86 6.48 -17.08
N THR A 48 16.78 6.74 -16.16
CA THR A 48 16.52 7.22 -14.79
C THR A 48 17.56 8.28 -14.45
N PRO A 49 17.31 9.19 -13.51
CA PRO A 49 18.36 10.04 -12.97
C PRO A 49 19.36 9.19 -12.17
N PRO A 50 20.57 9.67 -11.93
CA PRO A 50 21.49 9.02 -10.99
C PRO A 50 20.89 9.05 -9.57
N GLU A 51 21.29 8.07 -8.74
CA GLU A 51 20.74 7.90 -7.38
C GLU A 51 20.88 9.18 -6.52
N SER A 52 21.97 9.92 -6.69
CA SER A 52 22.22 11.20 -6.00
C SER A 52 21.14 12.26 -6.24
N LEU A 53 20.45 12.21 -7.38
CA LEU A 53 19.33 13.09 -7.71
C LEU A 53 17.99 12.41 -7.42
N GLY A 54 17.83 11.14 -7.82
CA GLY A 54 16.60 10.39 -7.65
C GLY A 54 16.23 10.15 -6.19
N LYS A 55 17.23 10.06 -5.32
CA LYS A 55 17.07 9.91 -3.85
C LYS A 55 17.64 11.10 -3.07
N PHE A 56 17.62 12.28 -3.66
CA PHE A 56 18.11 13.48 -2.99
C PHE A 56 17.41 13.71 -1.66
N GLY A 57 18.16 14.04 -0.58
CA GLY A 57 17.66 14.14 0.77
C GLY A 57 17.49 12.81 1.51
N GLY A 58 17.54 11.67 0.81
CA GLY A 58 17.56 10.33 1.37
C GLY A 58 16.42 10.06 2.37
N ASP A 59 16.76 9.34 3.44
CA ASP A 59 15.78 9.03 4.51
C ASP A 59 15.48 10.24 5.40
N THR A 60 16.35 11.26 5.43
CA THR A 60 16.13 12.48 6.18
C THR A 60 14.92 13.25 5.69
N ASP A 61 14.76 13.39 4.38
CA ASP A 61 13.65 14.11 3.77
C ASP A 61 12.40 13.24 3.53
N ASN A 62 12.48 11.94 3.79
CA ASN A 62 11.33 11.07 3.63
C ASN A 62 10.20 11.48 4.59
N TRP A 63 8.98 11.63 4.08
CA TRP A 63 7.81 12.17 4.78
C TRP A 63 7.94 13.64 5.24
N GLU A 64 8.94 14.35 4.71
CA GLU A 64 9.13 15.78 4.97
C GLU A 64 8.76 16.61 3.73
N TRP A 65 8.43 17.86 3.94
CA TRP A 65 8.15 18.83 2.89
C TRP A 65 8.93 20.12 3.18
N PRO A 66 9.49 20.81 2.17
CA PRO A 66 9.47 20.49 0.73
C PRO A 66 10.43 19.35 0.34
N ARG A 67 10.14 18.74 -0.83
CA ARG A 67 10.96 17.67 -1.42
C ARG A 67 11.65 18.17 -2.68
N HIS A 68 12.91 17.78 -2.84
CA HIS A 68 13.75 18.14 -4.00
C HIS A 68 14.28 16.91 -4.75
N THR A 69 13.69 15.75 -4.52
CA THR A 69 14.07 14.51 -5.25
C THR A 69 13.59 14.56 -6.68
N ALA A 70 14.45 14.13 -7.62
CA ALA A 70 14.09 13.88 -9.02
C ALA A 70 13.83 12.38 -9.22
N ASP A 71 12.86 11.84 -8.48
CA ASP A 71 12.54 10.40 -8.47
C ASP A 71 11.59 10.06 -9.63
N PHE A 72 12.19 9.77 -10.78
CA PHE A 72 11.45 9.33 -11.96
C PHE A 72 12.18 8.22 -12.70
N SER A 73 11.43 7.44 -13.48
CA SER A 73 11.96 6.50 -14.46
C SER A 73 11.12 6.56 -15.73
N MET A 74 11.78 6.43 -16.87
CA MET A 74 11.13 6.40 -18.17
C MET A 74 11.24 5.02 -18.78
N PHE A 75 10.11 4.48 -19.21
CA PHE A 75 10.01 3.22 -19.91
C PHE A 75 9.35 3.42 -21.27
N ARG A 76 9.71 2.55 -22.22
CA ARG A 76 9.07 2.49 -23.51
C ARG A 76 8.45 1.11 -23.71
N VAL A 77 7.18 1.12 -24.09
CA VAL A 77 6.43 -0.10 -24.41
C VAL A 77 6.68 -0.44 -25.87
N TYR A 78 6.94 -1.72 -26.16
CA TYR A 78 7.11 -2.26 -27.49
C TYR A 78 5.97 -3.25 -27.78
N ALA A 79 5.64 -3.37 -29.06
CA ALA A 79 4.58 -4.22 -29.59
C ALA A 79 5.06 -4.91 -30.89
N ASP A 80 4.28 -5.83 -31.40
CA ASP A 80 4.51 -6.33 -32.76
C ASP A 80 4.32 -5.25 -33.82
N ALA A 81 4.60 -5.53 -35.07
CA ALA A 81 4.48 -4.56 -36.17
C ALA A 81 3.05 -4.03 -36.36
N ASN A 82 2.04 -4.75 -35.86
CA ASN A 82 0.62 -4.39 -35.93
C ASN A 82 0.12 -3.67 -34.67
N GLY A 83 0.97 -3.47 -33.68
CA GLY A 83 0.64 -2.84 -32.41
C GLY A 83 0.02 -3.76 -31.36
N ASN A 84 0.03 -5.08 -31.58
CA ASN A 84 -0.47 -6.04 -30.61
C ASN A 84 0.56 -6.35 -29.54
N PRO A 85 0.13 -6.76 -28.33
CA PRO A 85 1.02 -7.26 -27.29
C PRO A 85 1.86 -8.44 -27.79
N ALA A 86 3.14 -8.41 -27.46
CA ALA A 86 4.10 -9.46 -27.82
C ALA A 86 5.09 -9.70 -26.69
N GLU A 87 5.64 -10.90 -26.62
CA GLU A 87 6.82 -11.21 -25.81
C GLU A 87 8.02 -10.44 -26.36
N TYR A 88 9.10 -10.32 -25.55
CA TYR A 88 10.30 -9.63 -25.99
C TYR A 88 10.83 -10.17 -27.31
N SER A 89 11.09 -9.27 -28.24
CA SER A 89 11.73 -9.59 -29.53
C SER A 89 12.49 -8.36 -30.05
N THR A 90 13.62 -8.61 -30.71
CA THR A 90 14.37 -7.54 -31.41
C THR A 90 13.61 -6.95 -32.59
N ASN A 91 12.59 -7.67 -33.09
CA ASN A 91 11.72 -7.22 -34.19
C ASN A 91 10.55 -6.35 -33.71
N ASN A 92 10.31 -6.28 -32.40
CA ASN A 92 9.25 -5.43 -31.88
C ASN A 92 9.57 -3.95 -32.10
N VAL A 93 8.52 -3.17 -32.35
CA VAL A 93 8.58 -1.74 -32.59
C VAL A 93 7.99 -0.96 -31.43
N PRO A 94 8.39 0.30 -31.21
CA PRO A 94 7.76 1.14 -30.19
C PRO A 94 6.25 1.23 -30.41
N LEU A 95 5.48 0.98 -29.35
CA LEU A 95 4.02 1.13 -29.38
C LEU A 95 3.66 2.59 -29.70
N LYS A 96 2.78 2.78 -30.67
CA LYS A 96 2.18 4.08 -30.97
C LYS A 96 0.86 4.19 -30.23
N PRO A 97 0.78 4.97 -29.13
CA PRO A 97 -0.46 5.11 -28.39
C PRO A 97 -1.52 5.87 -29.21
N LYS A 98 -2.80 5.56 -29.01
CA LYS A 98 -3.91 6.28 -29.65
C LYS A 98 -4.00 7.74 -29.20
N HIS A 99 -3.56 8.01 -27.98
CA HIS A 99 -3.49 9.33 -27.38
C HIS A 99 -2.27 9.42 -26.46
N TYR A 100 -1.74 10.62 -26.27
CA TYR A 100 -0.66 10.88 -25.32
C TYR A 100 -0.92 12.21 -24.61
N LEU A 101 -0.39 12.34 -23.40
CA LEU A 101 -0.41 13.60 -22.65
C LEU A 101 0.81 14.43 -23.07
N PRO A 102 0.63 15.68 -23.55
CA PRO A 102 1.73 16.55 -23.91
C PRO A 102 2.51 16.95 -22.64
N VAL A 103 3.83 17.00 -22.76
CA VAL A 103 4.71 17.49 -21.70
C VAL A 103 4.78 19.01 -21.78
N ASN A 104 4.32 19.70 -20.74
CA ASN A 104 4.45 21.15 -20.61
C ASN A 104 5.68 21.49 -19.77
N ILE A 105 6.68 22.11 -20.37
CA ILE A 105 7.89 22.56 -19.69
C ILE A 105 7.79 23.98 -19.11
N GLY A 106 6.66 24.67 -19.31
CA GLY A 106 6.41 26.01 -18.77
C GLY A 106 6.15 26.04 -17.26
N GLY A 107 6.03 24.85 -16.64
CA GLY A 107 5.74 24.71 -15.22
C GLY A 107 4.28 25.04 -14.87
N VAL A 108 4.03 25.22 -13.57
CA VAL A 108 2.74 25.60 -12.98
C VAL A 108 2.87 26.86 -12.15
N LYS A 109 1.79 27.61 -12.01
CA LYS A 109 1.69 28.80 -11.17
C LYS A 109 0.84 28.51 -9.94
N GLU A 110 0.93 29.39 -8.96
CA GLU A 110 0.05 29.33 -7.80
C GLU A 110 -1.42 29.42 -8.25
N ASN A 111 -2.26 28.55 -7.68
CA ASN A 111 -3.68 28.37 -8.01
C ASN A 111 -3.98 27.70 -9.37
N ASP A 112 -2.98 27.24 -10.11
CA ASP A 112 -3.24 26.38 -11.27
C ASP A 112 -3.82 25.03 -10.82
N PHE A 113 -4.68 24.47 -11.65
CA PHE A 113 -5.17 23.10 -11.40
C PHE A 113 -4.03 22.10 -11.60
N ALA A 114 -3.84 21.25 -10.60
CA ALA A 114 -2.88 20.14 -10.64
C ALA A 114 -3.53 18.83 -10.21
N MET A 115 -3.21 17.75 -10.91
CA MET A 115 -3.72 16.42 -10.62
C MET A 115 -2.60 15.38 -10.72
N ILE A 116 -2.58 14.45 -9.77
CA ILE A 116 -1.66 13.30 -9.78
C ILE A 116 -2.48 12.06 -10.15
N LEU A 117 -2.01 11.31 -11.16
CA LEU A 117 -2.54 10.00 -11.52
C LEU A 117 -1.63 8.92 -10.96
N GLY A 118 -2.23 7.87 -10.41
CA GLY A 118 -1.48 6.75 -9.88
C GLY A 118 -2.30 5.86 -8.95
N TYR A 119 -1.61 4.96 -8.27
CA TYR A 119 -2.22 4.01 -7.33
C TYR A 119 -1.83 4.41 -5.90
N PRO A 120 -2.62 5.28 -5.24
CA PRO A 120 -2.34 5.69 -3.88
C PRO A 120 -2.44 4.48 -2.94
N GLY A 121 -1.69 4.51 -1.84
CA GLY A 121 -1.78 3.50 -0.82
C GLY A 121 -3.12 3.56 -0.06
N ARG A 122 -3.07 3.78 1.25
CA ARG A 122 -4.27 3.88 2.09
C ARG A 122 -4.33 5.23 2.81
N THR A 123 -5.49 5.88 2.75
CA THR A 123 -5.82 7.04 3.60
C THR A 123 -7.05 6.74 4.45
N ASN A 124 -7.13 7.34 5.63
CA ASN A 124 -8.23 7.13 6.58
C ASN A 124 -8.88 8.48 6.94
N ARG A 125 -9.39 9.19 5.94
CA ARG A 125 -10.00 10.52 6.13
C ARG A 125 -11.21 10.51 7.04
N TRP A 126 -11.91 9.40 7.10
CA TRP A 126 -13.17 9.22 7.86
C TRP A 126 -12.97 8.48 9.18
N MET A 127 -11.72 8.30 9.61
CA MET A 127 -11.45 7.68 10.90
C MET A 127 -12.06 8.51 12.04
N PRO A 128 -12.83 7.89 12.94
CA PRO A 128 -13.42 8.57 14.08
C PRO A 128 -12.38 8.90 15.14
N ALA A 129 -12.76 9.77 16.11
CA ALA A 129 -11.90 10.21 17.19
C ALA A 129 -11.26 9.05 17.96
N GLY A 130 -12.06 8.04 18.33
CA GLY A 130 -11.58 6.84 19.03
C GLY A 130 -10.53 6.06 18.24
N GLY A 131 -10.66 5.99 16.91
CA GLY A 131 -9.68 5.34 16.04
C GLY A 131 -8.37 6.13 15.94
N ILE A 132 -8.44 7.47 15.92
CA ILE A 132 -7.24 8.33 15.97
C ILE A 132 -6.53 8.16 17.31
N GLU A 133 -7.26 8.17 18.42
CA GLU A 133 -6.69 7.98 19.75
C GLU A 133 -6.05 6.59 19.90
N GLN A 134 -6.71 5.53 19.43
CA GLN A 134 -6.15 4.18 19.42
C GLN A 134 -4.83 4.15 18.66
N ASN A 135 -4.76 4.77 17.48
CA ASN A 135 -3.54 4.83 16.69
C ASN A 135 -2.42 5.58 17.43
N VAL A 136 -2.71 6.76 17.94
CA VAL A 136 -1.69 7.63 18.56
C VAL A 136 -1.19 7.08 19.90
N LYS A 137 -2.08 6.47 20.70
CA LYS A 137 -1.74 6.03 22.08
C LYS A 137 -1.34 4.56 22.17
N TYR A 138 -1.75 3.70 21.24
CA TYR A 138 -1.57 2.24 21.35
C TYR A 138 -0.89 1.62 20.12
N ALA A 139 -1.47 1.76 18.93
CA ALA A 139 -1.01 1.06 17.74
C ALA A 139 0.33 1.60 17.23
N TYR A 140 0.43 2.90 16.99
CA TYR A 140 1.63 3.50 16.40
C TYR A 140 2.83 3.50 17.34
N PRO A 141 2.72 3.78 18.66
CA PRO A 141 3.87 3.63 19.56
C PRO A 141 4.44 2.22 19.54
N ALA A 142 3.61 1.19 19.60
CA ALA A 142 4.05 -0.20 19.53
C ALA A 142 4.73 -0.53 18.19
N TRP A 143 4.20 0.01 17.09
CA TRP A 143 4.83 -0.12 15.77
C TRP A 143 6.19 0.56 15.71
N VAL A 144 6.29 1.80 16.19
CA VAL A 144 7.53 2.60 16.19
C VAL A 144 8.62 1.91 17.02
N GLU A 145 8.30 1.49 18.23
CA GLU A 145 9.23 0.80 19.13
C GLU A 145 9.71 -0.53 18.54
N GLY A 146 8.80 -1.39 18.10
CA GLY A 146 9.15 -2.66 17.48
C GLY A 146 9.95 -2.51 16.18
N SER A 147 9.63 -1.51 15.37
CA SER A 147 10.41 -1.18 14.17
C SER A 147 11.83 -0.73 14.51
N LYS A 148 11.98 0.11 15.56
CA LYS A 148 13.29 0.60 16.00
C LYS A 148 14.19 -0.54 16.44
N VAL A 149 13.68 -1.47 17.24
CA VAL A 149 14.43 -2.69 17.65
C VAL A 149 14.89 -3.47 16.42
N GLY A 150 14.01 -3.67 15.44
CA GLY A 150 14.36 -4.36 14.21
C GLY A 150 15.43 -3.65 13.39
N MET A 151 15.32 -2.34 13.23
CA MET A 151 16.29 -1.51 12.50
C MET A 151 17.66 -1.49 13.19
N ASP A 152 17.69 -1.31 14.51
CA ASP A 152 18.92 -1.28 15.29
C ASP A 152 19.68 -2.62 15.18
N ASN A 153 18.95 -3.73 15.18
CA ASN A 153 19.55 -5.05 14.96
C ASN A 153 20.07 -5.25 13.53
N MET A 154 19.32 -4.87 12.51
CA MET A 154 19.80 -4.92 11.12
C MET A 154 21.05 -4.07 10.94
N LYS A 155 21.07 -2.86 11.49
CA LYS A 155 22.20 -1.93 11.38
C LYS A 155 23.50 -2.49 11.96
N LYS A 156 23.44 -3.29 13.05
CA LYS A 156 24.63 -3.96 13.62
C LYS A 156 25.34 -4.85 12.60
N TYR A 157 24.61 -5.47 11.71
CA TYR A 157 25.18 -6.33 10.66
C TYR A 157 25.53 -5.55 9.40
N MET A 158 24.71 -4.58 9.02
CA MET A 158 24.94 -3.76 7.82
C MET A 158 26.27 -3.01 7.83
N VAL A 159 26.75 -2.61 9.02
CA VAL A 159 28.01 -1.88 9.15
C VAL A 159 29.24 -2.79 9.09
N GLN A 160 29.10 -4.13 9.10
CA GLN A 160 30.20 -5.07 9.13
C GLN A 160 30.80 -5.33 7.74
N SER A 161 29.99 -5.26 6.68
CA SER A 161 30.47 -5.42 5.30
C SER A 161 29.45 -4.89 4.30
N GLU A 162 29.94 -4.52 3.10
CA GLU A 162 29.12 -4.10 1.97
C GLU A 162 28.10 -5.18 1.56
N ALA A 163 28.52 -6.43 1.55
CA ALA A 163 27.65 -7.57 1.23
C ALA A 163 26.47 -7.68 2.19
N LEU A 164 26.71 -7.56 3.51
CA LEU A 164 25.63 -7.56 4.50
C LEU A 164 24.76 -6.31 4.40
N ASN A 165 25.34 -5.15 4.12
CA ASN A 165 24.57 -3.95 3.86
C ASN A 165 23.60 -4.15 2.70
N LEU A 166 24.06 -4.70 1.57
CA LEU A 166 23.22 -4.97 0.41
C LEU A 166 22.10 -5.96 0.70
N VAL A 167 22.37 -7.01 1.48
CA VAL A 167 21.36 -8.01 1.88
C VAL A 167 20.22 -7.39 2.69
N TYR A 168 20.54 -6.46 3.61
CA TYR A 168 19.54 -5.87 4.50
C TYR A 168 18.95 -4.54 3.98
N ALA A 169 19.57 -3.88 3.01
CA ALA A 169 19.22 -2.52 2.56
C ALA A 169 17.74 -2.35 2.23
N SER A 170 17.17 -3.22 1.41
CA SER A 170 15.75 -3.15 1.03
C SER A 170 14.82 -3.36 2.21
N LYS A 171 15.11 -4.32 3.07
CA LYS A 171 14.32 -4.61 4.27
C LYS A 171 14.39 -3.47 5.27
N PHE A 172 15.59 -2.95 5.51
CA PHE A 172 15.82 -1.80 6.38
C PHE A 172 15.05 -0.58 5.89
N ALA A 173 15.20 -0.20 4.62
CA ALA A 173 14.49 0.93 4.01
C ALA A 173 12.96 0.78 4.14
N GLY A 174 12.42 -0.43 3.91
CA GLY A 174 10.99 -0.68 4.07
C GLY A 174 10.51 -0.55 5.52
N VAL A 175 11.31 -0.96 6.51
CA VAL A 175 10.98 -0.78 7.94
C VAL A 175 11.10 0.68 8.34
N ALA A 176 12.17 1.36 7.94
CA ALA A 176 12.45 2.77 8.23
C ALA A 176 11.35 3.69 7.67
N ASN A 177 10.89 3.44 6.44
CA ASN A 177 9.81 4.20 5.83
C ASN A 177 8.53 4.19 6.68
N TYR A 178 8.08 3.03 7.13
CA TYR A 178 6.89 2.94 7.99
C TYR A 178 7.14 3.45 9.41
N TRP A 179 8.33 3.24 9.94
CA TRP A 179 8.72 3.78 11.23
C TRP A 179 8.59 5.30 11.25
N LYS A 180 9.21 5.99 10.28
CA LYS A 180 9.15 7.44 10.16
C LYS A 180 7.74 7.96 9.90
N ASN A 181 6.97 7.28 9.05
CA ASN A 181 5.56 7.61 8.82
C ASN A 181 4.73 7.53 10.12
N ARG A 182 4.88 6.46 10.91
CA ARG A 182 4.09 6.28 12.13
C ARG A 182 4.48 7.28 13.21
N GLN A 183 5.79 7.55 13.36
CA GLN A 183 6.25 8.61 14.26
C GLN A 183 5.69 9.97 13.86
N GLY A 184 5.82 10.35 12.60
CA GLY A 184 5.26 11.60 12.08
C GLY A 184 3.74 11.71 12.24
N MET A 185 3.01 10.59 12.11
CA MET A 185 1.57 10.56 12.38
C MET A 185 1.25 10.80 13.86
N ILE A 186 2.00 10.21 14.79
CA ILE A 186 1.84 10.50 16.24
C ILE A 186 2.01 11.98 16.48
N ASP A 187 3.10 12.55 15.98
CA ASP A 187 3.48 13.95 16.22
C ASP A 187 2.45 14.92 15.60
N ALA A 188 2.09 14.71 14.33
CA ALA A 188 1.15 15.56 13.62
C ALA A 188 -0.27 15.49 14.20
N LEU A 189 -0.82 14.27 14.40
CA LEU A 189 -2.18 14.11 14.93
C LEU A 189 -2.30 14.66 16.35
N THR A 190 -1.24 14.57 17.15
CA THR A 190 -1.17 15.14 18.48
C THR A 190 -1.07 16.68 18.41
N LYS A 191 -0.12 17.20 17.62
CA LYS A 191 0.13 18.65 17.46
C LYS A 191 -1.11 19.40 16.98
N PHE A 192 -1.82 18.84 15.99
CA PHE A 192 -3.02 19.47 15.42
C PHE A 192 -4.31 19.15 16.18
N GLY A 193 -4.27 18.35 17.24
CA GLY A 193 -5.44 18.00 18.03
C GLY A 193 -6.54 17.31 17.19
N THR A 194 -6.13 16.47 16.22
CA THR A 194 -7.04 15.92 15.23
C THR A 194 -8.15 15.06 15.86
N ALA A 195 -7.85 14.31 16.92
CA ALA A 195 -8.86 13.53 17.65
C ALA A 195 -9.97 14.45 18.24
N LYS A 196 -9.57 15.59 18.83
CA LYS A 196 -10.52 16.58 19.37
C LYS A 196 -11.41 17.18 18.28
N THR A 197 -10.83 17.51 17.13
CA THR A 197 -11.57 18.02 15.97
C THR A 197 -12.59 16.98 15.47
N LYS A 198 -12.20 15.71 15.37
CA LYS A 198 -13.12 14.63 14.99
C LYS A 198 -14.19 14.39 16.01
N ALA A 199 -13.88 14.41 17.31
CA ALA A 199 -14.89 14.29 18.36
C ALA A 199 -15.96 15.40 18.28
N ALA A 200 -15.57 16.63 17.96
CA ALA A 200 -16.52 17.72 17.74
C ALA A 200 -17.41 17.49 16.49
N GLN A 201 -16.87 16.91 15.42
CA GLN A 201 -17.67 16.50 14.25
C GLN A 201 -18.66 15.37 14.59
N GLU A 202 -18.19 14.37 15.32
CA GLU A 202 -19.01 13.26 15.80
C GLU A 202 -20.16 13.73 16.71
N ALA A 203 -19.91 14.71 17.58
CA ALA A 203 -20.95 15.29 18.43
C ALA A 203 -22.06 15.98 17.60
N LYS A 204 -21.69 16.66 16.50
CA LYS A 204 -22.65 17.23 15.55
C LYS A 204 -23.46 16.14 14.84
N PHE A 205 -22.78 15.10 14.35
CA PHE A 205 -23.45 13.95 13.75
C PHE A 205 -24.37 13.24 14.74
N HIS A 206 -23.93 13.02 15.97
CA HIS A 206 -24.71 12.36 17.02
C HIS A 206 -25.99 13.15 17.37
N LYS A 207 -25.92 14.48 17.41
CA LYS A 207 -27.09 15.35 17.55
C LYS A 207 -28.11 15.12 16.45
N TRP A 208 -27.67 15.07 15.18
CA TRP A 208 -28.52 14.81 14.04
C TRP A 208 -29.06 13.37 14.05
N ALA A 209 -28.22 12.39 14.37
CA ALA A 209 -28.56 10.97 14.42
C ALA A 209 -29.62 10.64 15.48
N ASN A 210 -29.71 11.42 16.55
CA ASN A 210 -30.69 11.22 17.63
C ASN A 210 -32.03 11.96 17.43
N LYS A 211 -32.23 12.66 16.32
CA LYS A 211 -33.55 13.17 15.95
C LYS A 211 -34.51 12.00 15.69
N PRO A 212 -35.82 12.16 16.00
CA PRO A 212 -36.80 11.08 15.89
C PRO A 212 -36.74 10.33 14.55
N GLU A 213 -36.62 11.05 13.44
CA GLU A 213 -36.58 10.52 12.07
C GLU A 213 -35.32 9.73 11.75
N ASN A 214 -34.24 9.96 12.47
CA ASN A 214 -32.92 9.37 12.22
C ASN A 214 -32.51 8.30 13.23
N LYS A 215 -33.08 8.37 14.43
CA LYS A 215 -32.63 7.63 15.62
C LYS A 215 -32.62 6.12 15.41
N ALA A 216 -33.66 5.59 14.80
CA ALA A 216 -33.79 4.15 14.57
C ALA A 216 -32.63 3.60 13.72
N LYS A 217 -32.15 4.38 12.74
CA LYS A 217 -31.10 3.97 11.79
C LYS A 217 -29.70 4.35 12.24
N TYR A 218 -29.52 5.52 12.84
CA TYR A 218 -28.19 6.13 13.04
C TYR A 218 -27.85 6.41 14.52
N GLY A 219 -28.81 6.35 15.45
CA GLY A 219 -28.61 6.78 16.84
C GLY A 219 -27.47 6.05 17.57
N ASN A 220 -27.24 4.78 17.27
CA ASN A 220 -26.22 3.96 17.92
C ASN A 220 -24.87 3.88 17.18
N VAL A 221 -24.71 4.51 16.02
CA VAL A 221 -23.51 4.36 15.20
C VAL A 221 -22.25 4.84 15.93
N VAL A 222 -22.22 6.08 16.40
CA VAL A 222 -21.06 6.65 17.10
C VAL A 222 -20.77 5.91 18.42
N PRO A 223 -21.76 5.67 19.31
CA PRO A 223 -21.53 4.90 20.53
C PRO A 223 -20.95 3.50 20.28
N THR A 224 -21.46 2.80 19.27
CA THR A 224 -20.99 1.44 18.92
C THR A 224 -19.54 1.46 18.45
N ILE A 225 -19.18 2.40 17.57
CA ILE A 225 -17.81 2.54 17.06
C ILE A 225 -16.85 2.91 18.20
N ASN A 226 -17.20 3.86 19.03
CA ASN A 226 -16.35 4.28 20.15
C ASN A 226 -16.15 3.16 21.18
N LYS A 227 -17.20 2.38 21.46
CA LYS A 227 -17.10 1.18 22.31
C LYS A 227 -16.13 0.14 21.71
N TYR A 228 -16.18 -0.10 20.40
CA TYR A 228 -15.26 -1.01 19.72
C TYR A 228 -13.80 -0.60 19.91
N TYR A 229 -13.47 0.68 19.66
CA TYR A 229 -12.10 1.16 19.84
C TYR A 229 -11.65 1.04 21.31
N ALA A 230 -12.50 1.45 22.26
CA ALA A 230 -12.17 1.34 23.67
C ALA A 230 -11.86 -0.11 24.11
N LEU A 231 -12.64 -1.07 23.63
CA LEU A 231 -12.44 -2.50 23.93
C LEU A 231 -11.22 -3.12 23.24
N THR A 232 -10.74 -2.53 22.14
CA THR A 232 -9.68 -3.11 21.31
C THR A 232 -8.34 -2.41 21.43
N ASN A 233 -8.19 -1.42 22.30
CA ASN A 233 -6.96 -0.64 22.46
C ASN A 233 -5.75 -1.52 22.76
N GLU A 234 -5.80 -2.34 23.80
CA GLU A 234 -4.70 -3.21 24.21
C GLU A 234 -4.42 -4.31 23.18
N LYS A 235 -5.48 -4.86 22.59
CA LYS A 235 -5.32 -5.82 21.49
C LYS A 235 -4.60 -5.18 20.31
N SER A 236 -4.94 -3.95 19.94
CA SER A 236 -4.28 -3.22 18.86
C SER A 236 -2.80 -2.98 19.16
N ARG A 237 -2.45 -2.62 20.38
CA ARG A 237 -1.05 -2.51 20.82
C ARG A 237 -0.30 -3.82 20.68
N HIS A 238 -0.84 -4.89 21.25
CA HIS A 238 -0.26 -6.23 21.18
C HIS A 238 -0.07 -6.69 19.72
N ASP A 239 -1.10 -6.58 18.88
CA ASP A 239 -1.05 -7.00 17.48
C ASP A 239 0.04 -6.26 16.70
N ASN A 240 0.28 -4.97 16.99
CA ASN A 240 1.32 -4.19 16.34
C ASN A 240 2.73 -4.62 16.79
N TYR A 241 2.95 -4.95 18.06
CA TYR A 241 4.21 -5.55 18.51
C TYR A 241 4.46 -6.90 17.83
N MET A 242 3.48 -7.80 17.83
CA MET A 242 3.59 -9.10 17.19
C MET A 242 3.85 -8.96 15.69
N MET A 243 3.17 -8.03 15.02
CA MET A 243 3.40 -7.76 13.60
C MET A 243 4.85 -7.31 13.34
N GLN A 244 5.42 -6.44 14.19
CA GLN A 244 6.80 -6.02 14.03
C GLN A 244 7.78 -7.17 14.33
N LEU A 245 7.54 -7.97 15.34
CA LEU A 245 8.34 -9.17 15.61
C LEU A 245 8.40 -10.08 14.38
N PHE A 246 7.25 -10.43 13.79
CA PHE A 246 7.19 -11.27 12.59
C PHE A 246 7.73 -10.61 11.34
N ARG A 247 7.65 -9.29 11.22
CA ARG A 247 8.11 -8.55 10.04
C ARG A 247 9.62 -8.34 10.04
N THR A 248 10.22 -8.10 11.19
CA THR A 248 11.64 -7.73 11.32
C THR A 248 12.55 -8.92 11.63
N SER A 249 12.03 -10.00 12.20
CA SER A 249 12.81 -11.20 12.53
C SER A 249 12.96 -12.17 11.35
N ALA A 250 14.03 -12.96 11.37
CA ALA A 250 14.22 -14.07 10.45
C ALA A 250 13.15 -15.17 10.67
N PHE A 251 12.79 -15.43 11.93
CA PHE A 251 11.74 -16.38 12.29
C PHE A 251 10.41 -16.08 11.58
N GLY A 252 9.95 -14.83 11.60
CA GLY A 252 8.70 -14.45 10.94
C GLY A 252 8.76 -14.57 9.41
N THR A 253 9.94 -14.41 8.81
CA THR A 253 10.13 -14.57 7.37
C THR A 253 10.11 -16.06 6.99
N VAL A 254 10.85 -16.88 7.72
CA VAL A 254 10.95 -18.34 7.51
C VAL A 254 9.60 -19.00 7.74
N SER A 255 8.94 -18.72 8.87
CA SER A 255 7.66 -19.36 9.21
C SER A 255 6.55 -19.04 8.20
N ARG A 256 6.48 -17.81 7.68
CA ARG A 256 5.51 -17.45 6.61
C ARG A 256 5.85 -18.10 5.28
N GLY A 257 7.13 -18.15 4.93
CA GLY A 257 7.60 -18.82 3.70
C GLY A 257 7.31 -20.30 3.74
N LEU A 258 7.74 -20.97 4.81
CA LEU A 258 7.53 -22.39 5.01
C LEU A 258 6.03 -22.75 5.11
N GLY A 259 5.25 -21.99 5.87
CA GLY A 259 3.81 -22.20 5.98
C GLY A 259 3.10 -22.16 4.62
N ARG A 260 3.45 -21.19 3.76
CA ARG A 260 2.92 -21.11 2.40
C ARG A 260 3.37 -22.28 1.52
N GLN A 261 4.61 -22.68 1.62
CA GLN A 261 5.13 -23.85 0.88
C GLN A 261 4.42 -25.13 1.30
N LEU A 262 4.25 -25.36 2.60
CA LEU A 262 3.53 -26.50 3.14
C LEU A 262 2.05 -26.49 2.72
N GLU A 263 1.40 -25.35 2.73
CA GLU A 263 0.02 -25.20 2.27
C GLU A 263 -0.12 -25.50 0.76
N ASN A 264 0.80 -24.99 -0.06
CA ASN A 264 0.84 -25.28 -1.48
C ASN A 264 1.12 -26.76 -1.75
N TYR A 265 2.05 -27.37 -1.02
CA TYR A 265 2.36 -28.78 -1.09
C TYR A 265 1.14 -29.65 -0.73
N ALA A 266 0.44 -29.28 0.34
CA ALA A 266 -0.77 -30.00 0.78
C ALA A 266 -1.89 -29.99 -0.26
N LYS A 267 -2.02 -28.86 -1.00
CA LYS A 267 -3.03 -28.68 -2.05
C LYS A 267 -2.63 -29.23 -3.43
N ALA A 268 -1.35 -29.58 -3.62
CA ALA A 268 -0.82 -30.05 -4.89
C ALA A 268 -1.17 -31.52 -5.16
N ASP A 269 -1.31 -31.87 -6.43
CA ASP A 269 -1.40 -33.27 -6.89
C ASP A 269 -0.03 -33.98 -6.75
N ALA A 270 0.00 -35.29 -6.97
CA ALA A 270 1.20 -36.12 -6.80
C ALA A 270 2.37 -35.64 -7.67
N THR A 271 2.11 -35.23 -8.91
CA THR A 271 3.15 -34.77 -9.85
C THR A 271 3.78 -33.47 -9.39
N LYS A 272 2.95 -32.51 -8.97
CA LYS A 272 3.42 -31.22 -8.43
C LYS A 272 4.15 -31.41 -7.10
N ARG A 273 3.71 -32.31 -6.22
CA ARG A 273 4.41 -32.61 -4.97
C ARG A 273 5.82 -33.13 -5.21
N ALA A 274 5.99 -34.02 -6.21
CA ALA A 274 7.30 -34.54 -6.58
C ALA A 274 8.26 -33.45 -7.12
N GLN A 275 7.72 -32.39 -7.75
CA GLN A 275 8.52 -31.25 -8.21
C GLN A 275 8.85 -30.24 -7.11
N MET A 276 8.15 -30.27 -5.98
CA MET A 276 8.34 -29.37 -4.86
C MET A 276 9.22 -29.96 -3.75
N ALA A 277 9.47 -31.27 -3.80
CA ALA A 277 10.36 -31.99 -2.87
C ALA A 277 11.81 -31.85 -3.29
#